data_3554c42cd801938e0790e93e34f7ca3c
#
_entry.id   3554c42cd801938e0790e93e34f7ca3c
#
_cell.length_a   1.000
_cell.length_b   1.000
_cell.length_c   1.000
_cell.angle_alpha   90.00
_cell.angle_beta   90.00
_cell.angle_gamma   90.00
#
_symmetry.space_group_name_H-M   'P 1'
#
loop_
_entity.id
_entity.type
_entity.pdbx_description
1 polymer ?
#
loop_
_entity_poly.entity_id
_entity_poly.type
_entity_poly.pdbx_seq_one_letter_code
_entity_poly.pdbx_strand_id
1 'polypeptide(L)'
;MSLNFEKLYIDGQWIASDSNRFIEVENPATLEHFAKVPDGNEKDIDRAVHAARAAQDSWAKIPLSCRIEMMQKMFDIFKTYQNRIIDLEVKELGAPISFATQTHCLLQFDRIASYIDAAHRVVESEPYKRSTVYREPLGVVACITPWNYPLGQVVQKVIPAILMGNTVVLKPSQHTPLTSYLLVEAFDQAGFPKGVINLVTGRGSAIGDALASHPLVDMVSFTGSTHVGIKLSQRALESVKHISLELGGKSPFIWLKSDDYSAAIPKLFSSIFLNSGQTCTSLSRLLVPKEDLEKIESLLLQHLKKYTVGDPTRTDVQIGPVSSLAQFKKIASYIKDGIEEGAKLLTGGVPEDASHGYFIEPTIFTHVTNNMKIAREEIFGPVLCVIGYSTLQEAINIANDTPYGLNAAVFGPKEEAIAVARQIKSGNVYINDAPRDITCLLYTSDAADEL
;
A
#
# COMPACT_ATOMS: atom_id res chain seq x y z
N MET A 1 -22.51 -18.98 -8.25
CA MET A 1 -22.67 -19.17 -6.79
C MET A 1 -22.11 -17.94 -6.12
N SER A 2 -22.71 -17.43 -5.04
CA SER A 2 -22.11 -16.34 -4.25
C SER A 2 -20.86 -16.89 -3.56
N LEU A 3 -19.73 -16.18 -3.64
CA LEU A 3 -18.50 -16.54 -2.95
C LEU A 3 -18.74 -16.53 -1.43
N ASN A 4 -18.30 -17.58 -0.76
CA ASN A 4 -18.41 -17.69 0.68
C ASN A 4 -17.11 -17.23 1.35
N PHE A 5 -17.10 -16.03 1.93
CA PHE A 5 -15.96 -15.47 2.63
C PHE A 5 -15.61 -16.17 3.96
N GLU A 6 -16.46 -17.09 4.43
CA GLU A 6 -16.27 -17.80 5.70
C GLU A 6 -15.32 -18.99 5.61
N LYS A 7 -14.55 -19.12 4.52
CA LYS A 7 -13.62 -20.22 4.27
C LYS A 7 -12.24 -19.71 3.91
N LEU A 8 -11.22 -20.46 4.24
CA LEU A 8 -9.86 -20.33 3.73
C LEU A 8 -9.74 -21.05 2.39
N TYR A 9 -8.78 -20.66 1.55
CA TYR A 9 -8.44 -21.41 0.34
C TYR A 9 -7.06 -22.06 0.53
N ILE A 10 -7.05 -23.36 0.68
CA ILE A 10 -5.82 -24.13 0.92
C ILE A 10 -5.84 -25.40 0.06
N ASP A 11 -4.74 -25.68 -0.62
CA ASP A 11 -4.56 -26.87 -1.47
C ASP A 11 -5.67 -27.05 -2.52
N GLY A 12 -6.06 -25.94 -3.17
CA GLY A 12 -7.11 -25.96 -4.20
C GLY A 12 -8.52 -26.17 -3.65
N GLN A 13 -8.76 -25.93 -2.36
CA GLN A 13 -10.06 -26.13 -1.73
C GLN A 13 -10.47 -24.99 -0.80
N TRP A 14 -11.74 -24.64 -0.85
CA TRP A 14 -12.36 -23.72 0.12
C TRP A 14 -12.77 -24.50 1.36
N ILE A 15 -12.01 -24.37 2.45
CA ILE A 15 -12.15 -25.14 3.69
C ILE A 15 -12.42 -24.25 4.91
N ALA A 16 -13.02 -24.81 5.96
CA ALA A 16 -13.15 -24.13 7.23
C ALA A 16 -11.78 -23.98 7.93
N SER A 17 -11.60 -22.89 8.69
CA SER A 17 -10.46 -22.72 9.57
C SER A 17 -10.53 -23.71 10.75
N ASP A 18 -9.38 -24.19 11.20
CA ASP A 18 -9.26 -25.01 12.41
C ASP A 18 -9.68 -24.25 13.68
N SER A 19 -9.62 -22.91 13.67
CA SER A 19 -9.96 -22.09 14.83
C SER A 19 -11.46 -22.01 15.13
N ASN A 20 -12.32 -22.25 14.14
CA ASN A 20 -13.78 -22.01 14.19
C ASN A 20 -14.18 -20.59 14.66
N ARG A 21 -13.27 -19.62 14.56
CA ARG A 21 -13.50 -18.22 14.91
C ARG A 21 -13.59 -17.36 13.65
N PHE A 22 -14.27 -16.22 13.76
CA PHE A 22 -14.43 -15.28 12.66
C PHE A 22 -14.02 -13.87 13.08
N ILE A 23 -13.66 -13.07 12.09
CA ILE A 23 -13.44 -11.62 12.18
C ILE A 23 -14.57 -10.98 11.39
N GLU A 24 -15.30 -10.08 12.01
CA GLU A 24 -16.30 -9.26 11.34
C GLU A 24 -15.60 -8.19 10.49
N VAL A 25 -16.10 -7.98 9.28
CA VAL A 25 -15.64 -6.92 8.37
C VAL A 25 -16.62 -5.76 8.46
N GLU A 26 -16.11 -4.64 8.92
CA GLU A 26 -16.89 -3.43 9.18
C GLU A 26 -16.80 -2.47 7.99
N ASN A 27 -17.90 -1.83 7.65
CA ASN A 27 -17.92 -0.70 6.74
C ASN A 27 -17.59 0.59 7.52
N PRO A 28 -16.44 1.25 7.26
CA PRO A 28 -16.00 2.40 8.04
C PRO A 28 -16.88 3.66 7.84
N ALA A 29 -17.73 3.69 6.82
CA ALA A 29 -18.66 4.79 6.58
C ALA A 29 -19.95 4.64 7.36
N THR A 30 -20.45 3.42 7.58
CA THR A 30 -21.75 3.15 8.21
C THR A 30 -21.66 2.42 9.55
N LEU A 31 -20.47 1.88 9.89
CA LEU A 31 -20.17 1.04 11.05
C LEU A 31 -20.95 -0.30 11.03
N GLU A 32 -21.50 -0.67 9.91
CA GLU A 32 -22.19 -1.95 9.72
C GLU A 32 -21.17 -3.07 9.52
N HIS A 33 -21.37 -4.19 10.23
CA HIS A 33 -20.67 -5.43 9.96
C HIS A 33 -21.40 -6.17 8.83
N PHE A 34 -20.86 -6.15 7.62
CA PHE A 34 -21.55 -6.64 6.43
C PHE A 34 -20.99 -7.99 5.90
N ALA A 35 -19.87 -8.43 6.41
CA ALA A 35 -19.26 -9.72 6.07
C ALA A 35 -18.45 -10.24 7.26
N LYS A 36 -18.03 -11.52 7.18
CA LYS A 36 -17.07 -12.10 8.12
C LYS A 36 -16.12 -13.05 7.40
N VAL A 37 -14.91 -13.15 7.93
CA VAL A 37 -13.84 -14.03 7.42
C VAL A 37 -13.29 -14.89 8.56
N PRO A 38 -12.69 -16.07 8.30
CA PRO A 38 -12.06 -16.86 9.34
C PRO A 38 -10.96 -16.08 10.08
N ASP A 39 -10.92 -16.21 11.40
CA ASP A 39 -9.77 -15.80 12.22
C ASP A 39 -8.82 -16.99 12.35
N GLY A 40 -8.06 -17.25 11.28
CA GLY A 40 -7.15 -18.39 11.16
C GLY A 40 -6.10 -18.44 12.27
N ASN A 41 -5.52 -19.60 12.45
CA ASN A 41 -4.51 -19.89 13.47
C ASN A 41 -3.22 -20.47 12.85
N GLU A 42 -2.25 -20.81 13.70
CA GLU A 42 -0.96 -21.37 13.28
C GLU A 42 -1.10 -22.69 12.52
N LYS A 43 -2.10 -23.54 12.83
CA LYS A 43 -2.32 -24.78 12.10
C LYS A 43 -2.83 -24.53 10.68
N ASP A 44 -3.61 -23.47 10.47
CA ASP A 44 -4.04 -23.06 9.13
C ASP A 44 -2.87 -22.59 8.29
N ILE A 45 -1.94 -21.82 8.90
CA ILE A 45 -0.67 -21.42 8.28
C ILE A 45 0.16 -22.64 7.91
N ASP A 46 0.34 -23.57 8.86
CA ASP A 46 1.13 -24.79 8.63
C ASP A 46 0.56 -25.61 7.46
N ARG A 47 -0.75 -25.81 7.41
CA ARG A 47 -1.42 -26.51 6.28
C ARG A 47 -1.18 -25.78 4.96
N ALA A 48 -1.32 -24.44 4.93
CA ALA A 48 -1.16 -23.65 3.72
C ALA A 48 0.28 -23.68 3.21
N VAL A 49 1.27 -23.56 4.12
CA VAL A 49 2.69 -23.61 3.75
C VAL A 49 3.09 -25.03 3.27
N HIS A 50 2.61 -26.09 3.91
CA HIS A 50 2.85 -27.45 3.43
C HIS A 50 2.24 -27.70 2.05
N ALA A 51 1.02 -27.19 1.78
CA ALA A 51 0.40 -27.27 0.46
C ALA A 51 1.22 -26.50 -0.59
N ALA A 52 1.68 -25.29 -0.26
CA ALA A 52 2.54 -24.51 -1.13
C ALA A 52 3.87 -25.22 -1.43
N ARG A 53 4.52 -25.77 -0.41
CA ARG A 53 5.78 -26.52 -0.56
C ARG A 53 5.60 -27.79 -1.42
N ALA A 54 4.53 -28.52 -1.24
CA ALA A 54 4.24 -29.71 -2.03
C ALA A 54 4.02 -29.41 -3.53
N ALA A 55 3.46 -28.24 -3.84
CA ALA A 55 3.23 -27.80 -5.21
C ALA A 55 4.47 -27.18 -5.89
N GLN A 56 5.44 -26.68 -5.11
CA GLN A 56 6.54 -25.84 -5.60
C GLN A 56 7.34 -26.48 -6.72
N ASP A 57 7.84 -27.71 -6.54
CA ASP A 57 8.72 -28.36 -7.51
C ASP A 57 8.04 -28.64 -8.85
N SER A 58 6.74 -28.97 -8.81
CA SER A 58 5.96 -29.21 -10.02
C SER A 58 5.63 -27.88 -10.73
N TRP A 59 5.27 -26.84 -9.98
CA TRP A 59 4.96 -25.53 -10.51
C TRP A 59 6.19 -24.85 -11.14
N ALA A 60 7.35 -24.90 -10.49
CA ALA A 60 8.60 -24.37 -11.00
C ALA A 60 9.01 -24.96 -12.36
N LYS A 61 8.66 -26.23 -12.62
CA LYS A 61 8.95 -26.93 -13.87
C LYS A 61 7.98 -26.63 -15.01
N ILE A 62 6.86 -25.95 -14.74
CA ILE A 62 5.94 -25.50 -15.79
C ILE A 62 6.63 -24.41 -16.60
N PRO A 63 6.73 -24.52 -17.93
CA PRO A 63 7.35 -23.49 -18.77
C PRO A 63 6.72 -22.10 -18.54
N LEU A 64 7.55 -21.04 -18.57
CA LEU A 64 7.08 -19.67 -18.37
C LEU A 64 5.94 -19.31 -19.32
N SER A 65 6.00 -19.75 -20.60
CA SER A 65 4.91 -19.53 -21.57
C SER A 65 3.58 -20.11 -21.09
N CYS A 66 3.57 -21.31 -20.53
CA CYS A 66 2.35 -21.93 -19.99
C CYS A 66 1.85 -21.19 -18.74
N ARG A 67 2.76 -20.72 -17.87
CA ARG A 67 2.38 -19.91 -16.70
C ARG A 67 1.75 -18.59 -17.13
N ILE A 68 2.27 -17.96 -18.20
CA ILE A 68 1.71 -16.75 -18.81
C ILE A 68 0.30 -17.01 -19.34
N GLU A 69 0.10 -18.11 -20.10
CA GLU A 69 -1.23 -18.49 -20.64
C GLU A 69 -2.26 -18.69 -19.51
N MET A 70 -1.86 -19.39 -18.45
CA MET A 70 -2.72 -19.61 -17.28
C MET A 70 -3.05 -18.29 -16.57
N MET A 71 -2.06 -17.39 -16.43
CA MET A 71 -2.25 -16.07 -15.83
C MET A 71 -3.18 -15.20 -16.68
N GLN A 72 -3.06 -15.26 -18.01
CA GLN A 72 -3.97 -14.54 -18.91
C GLN A 72 -5.41 -15.05 -18.75
N LYS A 73 -5.62 -16.36 -18.66
CA LYS A 73 -6.94 -16.94 -18.41
C LYS A 73 -7.52 -16.48 -17.07
N MET A 74 -6.71 -16.48 -16.00
CA MET A 74 -7.12 -15.95 -14.70
C MET A 74 -7.50 -14.47 -14.81
N PHE A 75 -6.71 -13.68 -15.50
CA PHE A 75 -6.95 -12.26 -15.69
C PHE A 75 -8.26 -11.98 -16.45
N ASP A 76 -8.55 -12.75 -17.50
CA ASP A 76 -9.80 -12.62 -18.26
C ASP A 76 -11.04 -12.90 -17.40
N ILE A 77 -10.96 -13.90 -16.51
CA ILE A 77 -12.00 -14.18 -15.51
C ILE A 77 -12.10 -13.02 -14.52
N PHE A 78 -10.96 -12.56 -13.97
CA PHE A 78 -10.90 -11.54 -12.94
C PHE A 78 -11.48 -10.19 -13.40
N LYS A 79 -11.28 -9.81 -14.67
CA LYS A 79 -11.90 -8.61 -15.26
C LYS A 79 -13.43 -8.64 -15.17
N THR A 80 -14.05 -9.81 -15.22
CA THR A 80 -15.51 -9.92 -15.09
C THR A 80 -16.02 -9.56 -13.69
N TYR A 81 -15.14 -9.48 -12.69
CA TYR A 81 -15.48 -9.13 -11.31
C TYR A 81 -15.42 -7.63 -11.01
N GLN A 82 -15.20 -6.78 -12.02
CA GLN A 82 -15.01 -5.33 -11.85
C GLN A 82 -16.00 -4.70 -10.87
N ASN A 83 -17.29 -4.89 -11.08
CA ASN A 83 -18.31 -4.27 -10.22
C ASN A 83 -18.28 -4.81 -8.78
N ARG A 84 -17.95 -6.09 -8.61
CA ARG A 84 -17.80 -6.71 -7.27
C ARG A 84 -16.58 -6.13 -6.54
N ILE A 85 -15.48 -5.92 -7.26
CA ILE A 85 -14.26 -5.32 -6.70
C ILE A 85 -14.55 -3.90 -6.24
N ILE A 86 -15.17 -3.07 -7.08
CA ILE A 86 -15.51 -1.68 -6.75
C ILE A 86 -16.43 -1.62 -5.53
N ASP A 87 -17.49 -2.43 -5.49
CA ASP A 87 -18.43 -2.48 -4.37
C ASP A 87 -17.74 -2.86 -3.05
N LEU A 88 -16.83 -3.85 -3.08
CA LEU A 88 -16.09 -4.24 -1.89
C LEU A 88 -15.09 -3.16 -1.43
N GLU A 89 -14.34 -2.54 -2.34
CA GLU A 89 -13.40 -1.46 -1.99
C GLU A 89 -14.12 -0.25 -1.37
N VAL A 90 -15.32 0.08 -1.85
CA VAL A 90 -16.16 1.12 -1.25
C VAL A 90 -16.63 0.70 0.16
N LYS A 91 -17.02 -0.57 0.35
CA LYS A 91 -17.60 -1.04 1.61
C LYS A 91 -16.55 -1.35 2.68
N GLU A 92 -15.48 -2.09 2.34
CA GLU A 92 -14.51 -2.53 3.37
C GLU A 92 -13.41 -1.49 3.67
N LEU A 93 -13.06 -0.62 2.70
CA LEU A 93 -12.06 0.42 2.88
C LEU A 93 -12.68 1.81 3.11
N GLY A 94 -13.88 2.04 2.61
CA GLY A 94 -14.49 3.37 2.56
C GLY A 94 -13.93 4.25 1.43
N ALA A 95 -13.32 3.64 0.40
CA ALA A 95 -12.78 4.38 -0.72
C ALA A 95 -13.89 5.07 -1.52
N PRO A 96 -13.79 6.39 -1.83
CA PRO A 96 -14.73 7.05 -2.73
C PRO A 96 -14.88 6.28 -4.04
N ILE A 97 -16.13 6.13 -4.53
CA ILE A 97 -16.44 5.26 -5.68
C ILE A 97 -15.62 5.59 -6.94
N SER A 98 -15.33 6.85 -7.19
CA SER A 98 -14.47 7.27 -8.29
C SER A 98 -13.03 6.76 -8.11
N PHE A 99 -12.51 6.82 -6.90
CA PHE A 99 -11.17 6.33 -6.54
C PHE A 99 -11.13 4.80 -6.52
N ALA A 100 -12.14 4.14 -5.96
CA ALA A 100 -12.30 2.68 -5.99
C ALA A 100 -12.30 2.16 -7.43
N THR A 101 -13.02 2.83 -8.33
CA THR A 101 -13.08 2.47 -9.77
C THR A 101 -11.73 2.62 -10.44
N GLN A 102 -11.11 3.80 -10.36
CA GLN A 102 -9.91 4.11 -11.14
C GLN A 102 -8.67 3.44 -10.55
N THR A 103 -8.46 3.56 -9.23
CA THR A 103 -7.20 3.16 -8.60
C THR A 103 -7.26 1.75 -8.01
N HIS A 104 -8.34 1.41 -7.29
CA HIS A 104 -8.42 0.09 -6.65
C HIS A 104 -8.85 -1.03 -7.61
N CYS A 105 -9.50 -0.69 -8.75
CA CYS A 105 -9.95 -1.69 -9.74
C CYS A 105 -9.18 -1.57 -11.06
N LEU A 106 -9.47 -0.55 -11.89
CA LEU A 106 -8.94 -0.48 -13.27
C LEU A 106 -7.41 -0.44 -13.31
N LEU A 107 -6.81 0.35 -12.44
CA LEU A 107 -5.36 0.41 -12.29
C LEU A 107 -4.73 -0.96 -11.97
N GLN A 108 -5.44 -1.81 -11.24
CA GLN A 108 -4.93 -3.14 -10.91
C GLN A 108 -5.05 -4.09 -12.11
N PHE A 109 -6.03 -3.90 -12.97
CA PHE A 109 -6.11 -4.62 -14.25
C PHE A 109 -4.93 -4.24 -15.16
N ASP A 110 -4.63 -2.94 -15.30
CA ASP A 110 -3.47 -2.48 -16.06
C ASP A 110 -2.16 -3.03 -15.49
N ARG A 111 -2.05 -3.13 -14.17
CA ARG A 111 -0.88 -3.69 -13.49
C ARG A 111 -0.72 -5.19 -13.76
N ILE A 112 -1.80 -5.96 -13.69
CA ILE A 112 -1.76 -7.40 -14.04
C ILE A 112 -1.33 -7.56 -15.50
N ALA A 113 -1.92 -6.80 -16.43
CA ALA A 113 -1.54 -6.81 -17.84
C ALA A 113 -0.05 -6.47 -18.03
N SER A 114 0.45 -5.46 -17.32
CA SER A 114 1.86 -5.07 -17.35
C SER A 114 2.81 -6.17 -16.85
N TYR A 115 2.43 -6.91 -15.79
CA TYR A 115 3.22 -8.06 -15.32
C TYR A 115 3.24 -9.21 -16.32
N ILE A 116 2.10 -9.49 -16.97
CA ILE A 116 2.02 -10.50 -18.04
C ILE A 116 2.92 -10.10 -19.21
N ASP A 117 2.86 -8.84 -19.64
CA ASP A 117 3.71 -8.32 -20.70
C ASP A 117 5.20 -8.35 -20.33
N ALA A 118 5.55 -7.98 -19.09
CA ALA A 118 6.91 -8.04 -18.59
C ALA A 118 7.44 -9.49 -18.56
N ALA A 119 6.59 -10.46 -18.20
CA ALA A 119 6.97 -11.86 -18.16
C ALA A 119 7.43 -12.41 -19.51
N HIS A 120 6.84 -11.94 -20.63
CA HIS A 120 7.30 -12.31 -21.98
C HIS A 120 8.74 -11.87 -22.30
N ARG A 121 9.29 -10.91 -21.55
CA ARG A 121 10.65 -10.38 -21.73
C ARG A 121 11.67 -10.98 -20.78
N VAL A 122 11.23 -11.86 -19.88
CA VAL A 122 12.16 -12.52 -18.94
C VAL A 122 13.05 -13.49 -19.66
N VAL A 123 14.36 -13.36 -19.44
CA VAL A 123 15.38 -14.28 -19.92
C VAL A 123 15.71 -15.25 -18.79
N GLU A 124 15.25 -16.50 -18.91
CA GLU A 124 15.43 -17.54 -17.86
C GLU A 124 16.89 -18.01 -17.78
N SER A 125 17.66 -17.92 -18.87
CA SER A 125 19.09 -18.23 -18.86
C SER A 125 19.88 -17.35 -19.82
N GLU A 126 21.08 -16.96 -19.41
CA GLU A 126 21.98 -16.15 -20.24
C GLU A 126 23.43 -16.62 -20.12
N PRO A 127 24.20 -16.68 -21.22
CA PRO A 127 25.62 -17.01 -21.16
C PRO A 127 26.40 -15.83 -20.58
N TYR A 128 27.33 -16.11 -19.66
CA TYR A 128 28.25 -15.14 -19.10
C TYR A 128 29.69 -15.71 -19.09
N LYS A 129 30.49 -15.27 -20.03
CA LYS A 129 31.87 -15.75 -20.20
C LYS A 129 31.95 -17.28 -20.36
N ARG A 130 32.43 -18.01 -19.32
CA ARG A 130 32.55 -19.48 -19.28
C ARG A 130 31.40 -20.13 -18.46
N SER A 131 30.41 -19.35 -18.04
CA SER A 131 29.29 -19.78 -17.20
C SER A 131 27.98 -19.49 -17.88
N THR A 132 26.93 -20.12 -17.42
CA THR A 132 25.54 -19.75 -17.75
C THR A 132 24.84 -19.36 -16.46
N VAL A 133 24.19 -18.20 -16.46
CA VAL A 133 23.36 -17.74 -15.36
C VAL A 133 21.94 -18.23 -15.60
N TYR A 134 21.37 -18.94 -14.63
CA TYR A 134 19.98 -19.35 -14.63
C TYR A 134 19.21 -18.56 -13.59
N ARG A 135 17.99 -18.11 -13.92
CA ARG A 135 17.04 -17.49 -13.00
C ARG A 135 16.02 -18.54 -12.59
N GLU A 136 16.01 -18.88 -11.33
CA GLU A 136 15.15 -19.90 -10.76
C GLU A 136 14.18 -19.30 -9.73
N PRO A 137 12.97 -19.89 -9.54
CA PRO A 137 12.06 -19.49 -8.47
C PRO A 137 12.74 -19.62 -7.10
N LEU A 138 12.45 -18.69 -6.20
CA LEU A 138 12.91 -18.75 -4.80
C LEU A 138 12.27 -19.91 -4.03
N GLY A 139 10.99 -20.17 -4.31
CA GLY A 139 10.24 -21.21 -3.62
C GLY A 139 8.89 -20.75 -3.09
N VAL A 140 8.61 -21.01 -1.81
CA VAL A 140 7.37 -20.61 -1.14
C VAL A 140 7.47 -19.15 -0.68
N VAL A 141 6.59 -18.29 -1.17
CA VAL A 141 6.53 -16.86 -0.84
C VAL A 141 5.37 -16.56 0.10
N ALA A 142 5.68 -16.04 1.29
CA ALA A 142 4.71 -15.48 2.21
C ALA A 142 4.36 -14.05 1.80
N CYS A 143 3.16 -13.80 1.26
CA CYS A 143 2.67 -12.49 0.89
C CYS A 143 1.78 -11.93 2.01
N ILE A 144 2.28 -10.93 2.75
CA ILE A 144 1.57 -10.29 3.86
C ILE A 144 1.24 -8.86 3.46
N THR A 145 -0.05 -8.52 3.32
CA THR A 145 -0.48 -7.25 2.74
C THR A 145 -1.24 -6.36 3.73
N PRO A 146 -1.14 -5.03 3.59
CA PRO A 146 -1.82 -4.05 4.42
C PRO A 146 -3.29 -3.88 3.99
N TRP A 147 -3.97 -2.95 4.66
CA TRP A 147 -5.39 -2.66 4.46
C TRP A 147 -5.68 -1.48 3.52
N ASN A 148 -4.70 -0.62 3.26
CA ASN A 148 -4.94 0.68 2.61
C ASN A 148 -5.06 0.63 1.07
N TYR A 149 -4.47 -0.35 0.43
CA TYR A 149 -4.66 -0.67 -0.99
C TYR A 149 -4.88 -2.19 -1.11
N PRO A 150 -6.06 -2.69 -0.70
CA PRO A 150 -6.31 -4.12 -0.51
C PRO A 150 -5.92 -4.95 -1.72
N LEU A 151 -6.58 -4.73 -2.84
CA LEU A 151 -6.29 -5.46 -4.08
C LEU A 151 -4.90 -5.10 -4.65
N GLY A 152 -4.54 -3.82 -4.61
CA GLY A 152 -3.28 -3.34 -5.22
C GLY A 152 -2.04 -4.01 -4.64
N GLN A 153 -1.97 -4.11 -3.32
CA GLN A 153 -0.83 -4.75 -2.64
C GLN A 153 -0.79 -6.27 -2.82
N VAL A 154 -1.95 -6.90 -2.96
CA VAL A 154 -2.04 -8.33 -3.28
C VAL A 154 -1.55 -8.59 -4.70
N VAL A 155 -2.02 -7.82 -5.69
CA VAL A 155 -1.61 -7.94 -7.09
C VAL A 155 -0.09 -7.77 -7.24
N GLN A 156 0.50 -6.78 -6.58
CA GLN A 156 1.95 -6.50 -6.66
C GLN A 156 2.82 -7.64 -6.14
N LYS A 157 2.33 -8.45 -5.21
CA LYS A 157 3.10 -9.55 -4.62
C LYS A 157 2.76 -10.90 -5.26
N VAL A 158 1.49 -11.21 -5.39
CA VAL A 158 1.01 -12.54 -5.82
C VAL A 158 1.28 -12.78 -7.30
N ILE A 159 0.94 -11.81 -8.17
CA ILE A 159 1.02 -12.02 -9.63
C ILE A 159 2.47 -12.26 -10.09
N PRO A 160 3.45 -11.39 -9.77
CA PRO A 160 4.83 -11.63 -10.19
C PRO A 160 5.43 -12.90 -9.54
N ALA A 161 5.12 -13.18 -8.26
CA ALA A 161 5.61 -14.39 -7.62
C ALA A 161 5.16 -15.66 -8.36
N ILE A 162 3.87 -15.79 -8.67
CA ILE A 162 3.32 -16.97 -9.36
C ILE A 162 3.82 -17.03 -10.82
N LEU A 163 3.87 -15.91 -11.55
CA LEU A 163 4.42 -15.86 -12.90
C LEU A 163 5.87 -16.39 -12.96
N MET A 164 6.69 -16.02 -11.96
CA MET A 164 8.09 -16.46 -11.88
C MET A 164 8.27 -17.86 -11.28
N GLY A 165 7.18 -18.63 -11.14
CA GLY A 165 7.25 -20.05 -10.76
C GLY A 165 7.31 -20.30 -9.25
N ASN A 166 7.07 -19.28 -8.41
CA ASN A 166 6.94 -19.44 -6.97
C ASN A 166 5.52 -19.88 -6.59
N THR A 167 5.38 -20.51 -5.44
CA THR A 167 4.07 -20.75 -4.80
C THR A 167 3.85 -19.71 -3.69
N VAL A 168 2.58 -19.44 -3.38
CA VAL A 168 2.21 -18.31 -2.54
C VAL A 168 1.31 -18.74 -1.39
N VAL A 169 1.61 -18.24 -0.19
CA VAL A 169 0.68 -18.15 0.94
C VAL A 169 0.34 -16.68 1.17
N LEU A 170 -0.88 -16.30 0.82
CA LEU A 170 -1.39 -14.93 0.95
C LEU A 170 -2.08 -14.75 2.30
N LYS A 171 -1.63 -13.74 3.04
CA LYS A 171 -2.28 -13.24 4.25
C LYS A 171 -2.66 -11.76 4.06
N PRO A 172 -3.91 -11.46 3.64
CA PRO A 172 -4.37 -10.08 3.57
C PRO A 172 -4.61 -9.47 4.95
N SER A 173 -4.77 -8.15 4.99
CA SER A 173 -5.21 -7.48 6.22
C SER A 173 -6.58 -7.99 6.67
N GLN A 174 -6.77 -8.07 7.97
CA GLN A 174 -8.06 -8.41 8.58
C GLN A 174 -9.13 -7.34 8.39
N HIS A 175 -8.74 -6.10 8.09
CA HIS A 175 -9.67 -4.97 7.91
C HIS A 175 -10.28 -4.93 6.50
N THR A 176 -9.52 -5.37 5.48
CA THR A 176 -9.93 -5.31 4.08
C THR A 176 -9.52 -6.60 3.35
N PRO A 177 -10.06 -7.77 3.72
CA PRO A 177 -9.64 -9.03 3.15
C PRO A 177 -10.39 -9.44 1.87
N LEU A 178 -11.56 -8.85 1.59
CA LEU A 178 -12.56 -9.44 0.70
C LEU A 178 -12.18 -9.44 -0.78
N THR A 179 -11.48 -8.41 -1.25
CA THR A 179 -11.00 -8.36 -2.64
C THR A 179 -9.95 -9.44 -2.93
N SER A 180 -9.21 -9.90 -1.91
CA SER A 180 -8.28 -11.03 -2.02
C SER A 180 -9.01 -12.35 -2.34
N TYR A 181 -10.21 -12.54 -1.80
CA TYR A 181 -11.04 -13.70 -2.12
C TYR A 181 -11.46 -13.72 -3.58
N LEU A 182 -11.80 -12.56 -4.15
CA LEU A 182 -12.15 -12.47 -5.57
C LEU A 182 -10.98 -12.85 -6.47
N LEU A 183 -9.77 -12.40 -6.13
CA LEU A 183 -8.59 -12.76 -6.89
C LEU A 183 -8.33 -14.28 -6.82
N VAL A 184 -8.40 -14.87 -5.63
CA VAL A 184 -8.20 -16.31 -5.43
C VAL A 184 -9.31 -17.13 -6.11
N GLU A 185 -10.56 -16.66 -6.10
CA GLU A 185 -11.66 -17.28 -6.87
C GLU A 185 -11.34 -17.31 -8.38
N ALA A 186 -10.73 -16.24 -8.92
CA ALA A 186 -10.32 -16.22 -10.32
C ALA A 186 -9.18 -17.23 -10.62
N PHE A 187 -8.22 -17.38 -9.72
CA PHE A 187 -7.18 -18.42 -9.82
C PHE A 187 -7.79 -19.84 -9.81
N ASP A 188 -8.73 -20.09 -8.90
CA ASP A 188 -9.43 -21.39 -8.79
C ASP A 188 -10.19 -21.72 -10.08
N GLN A 189 -10.98 -20.77 -10.59
CA GLN A 189 -11.74 -20.93 -11.84
C GLN A 189 -10.85 -21.04 -13.08
N ALA A 190 -9.67 -20.43 -13.07
CA ALA A 190 -8.69 -20.56 -14.15
C ALA A 190 -8.04 -21.95 -14.19
N GLY A 191 -8.15 -22.72 -13.11
CA GLY A 191 -7.64 -24.09 -13.00
C GLY A 191 -6.16 -24.16 -12.65
N PHE A 192 -5.65 -23.23 -11.83
CA PHE A 192 -4.29 -23.32 -11.29
C PHE A 192 -4.12 -24.59 -10.46
N PRO A 193 -2.92 -25.22 -10.50
CA PRO A 193 -2.67 -26.41 -9.71
C PRO A 193 -2.85 -26.16 -8.21
N LYS A 194 -3.30 -27.19 -7.50
CA LYS A 194 -3.47 -27.15 -6.04
C LYS A 194 -2.19 -26.71 -5.36
N GLY A 195 -2.28 -25.88 -4.32
CA GLY A 195 -1.15 -25.42 -3.54
C GLY A 195 -0.36 -24.24 -4.17
N VAL A 196 -0.52 -23.91 -5.46
CA VAL A 196 0.18 -22.77 -6.10
C VAL A 196 -0.19 -21.45 -5.43
N ILE A 197 -1.46 -21.28 -5.07
CA ILE A 197 -1.94 -20.15 -4.28
C ILE A 197 -2.75 -20.67 -3.09
N ASN A 198 -2.50 -20.08 -1.92
CA ASN A 198 -3.23 -20.36 -0.70
C ASN A 198 -3.60 -19.03 -0.02
N LEU A 199 -4.82 -18.92 0.51
CA LEU A 199 -5.34 -17.75 1.21
C LEU A 199 -5.67 -18.10 2.65
N VAL A 200 -5.01 -17.43 3.59
CA VAL A 200 -5.29 -17.53 5.02
C VAL A 200 -5.57 -16.15 5.59
N THR A 201 -6.82 -15.93 6.01
CA THR A 201 -7.21 -14.75 6.77
C THR A 201 -7.02 -14.95 8.26
N GLY A 202 -6.83 -13.86 9.00
CA GLY A 202 -6.63 -13.89 10.45
C GLY A 202 -5.93 -12.62 10.94
N ARG A 203 -5.90 -12.45 12.26
CA ARG A 203 -5.22 -11.32 12.89
C ARG A 203 -3.72 -11.38 12.69
N GLY A 204 -3.13 -10.25 12.25
CA GLY A 204 -1.68 -10.17 11.99
C GLY A 204 -0.82 -10.56 13.19
N SER A 205 -1.26 -10.20 14.41
CA SER A 205 -0.60 -10.57 15.67
C SER A 205 -0.62 -12.07 15.99
N ALA A 206 -1.56 -12.81 15.40
CA ALA A 206 -1.70 -14.25 15.66
C ALA A 206 -0.96 -15.09 14.62
N ILE A 207 -1.11 -14.76 13.32
CA ILE A 207 -0.61 -15.61 12.24
C ILE A 207 0.52 -15.00 11.41
N GLY A 208 0.80 -13.70 11.58
CA GLY A 208 1.89 -13.04 10.83
C GLY A 208 3.27 -13.58 11.21
N ASP A 209 3.54 -13.69 12.50
CA ASP A 209 4.80 -14.24 13.03
C ASP A 209 4.98 -15.71 12.62
N ALA A 210 3.92 -16.52 12.74
CA ALA A 210 3.93 -17.94 12.36
C ALA A 210 4.28 -18.13 10.88
N LEU A 211 3.70 -17.29 10.01
CA LEU A 211 3.97 -17.34 8.57
C LEU A 211 5.42 -16.88 8.26
N ALA A 212 5.88 -15.79 8.88
CA ALA A 212 7.23 -15.26 8.63
C ALA A 212 8.35 -16.17 9.17
N SER A 213 8.12 -16.88 10.28
CA SER A 213 9.11 -17.79 10.88
C SER A 213 9.02 -19.23 10.36
N HIS A 214 8.01 -19.58 9.55
CA HIS A 214 7.78 -20.96 9.14
C HIS A 214 8.96 -21.54 8.35
N PRO A 215 9.54 -22.71 8.72
CA PRO A 215 10.79 -23.22 8.15
C PRO A 215 10.71 -23.54 6.64
N LEU A 216 9.51 -23.80 6.11
CA LEU A 216 9.29 -24.11 4.70
C LEU A 216 8.96 -22.86 3.84
N VAL A 217 8.99 -21.66 4.39
CA VAL A 217 8.89 -20.40 3.66
C VAL A 217 10.30 -19.95 3.26
N ASP A 218 10.49 -19.59 1.99
CA ASP A 218 11.79 -19.15 1.44
C ASP A 218 11.89 -17.63 1.38
N MET A 219 10.76 -16.95 1.18
CA MET A 219 10.71 -15.49 1.10
C MET A 219 9.51 -14.92 1.85
N VAL A 220 9.72 -13.80 2.55
CA VAL A 220 8.67 -12.97 3.14
C VAL A 220 8.56 -11.66 2.37
N SER A 221 7.44 -11.44 1.71
CA SER A 221 7.10 -10.16 1.07
C SER A 221 6.04 -9.45 1.91
N PHE A 222 6.45 -8.40 2.61
CA PHE A 222 5.62 -7.65 3.56
C PHE A 222 5.40 -6.21 3.12
N THR A 223 4.20 -5.70 3.28
CA THR A 223 3.90 -4.26 3.25
C THR A 223 3.10 -3.90 4.50
N GLY A 224 3.52 -2.85 5.21
CA GLY A 224 2.85 -2.38 6.42
C GLY A 224 3.66 -1.38 7.22
N SER A 225 3.39 -1.29 8.53
CA SER A 225 4.12 -0.35 9.39
C SER A 225 5.57 -0.77 9.61
N THR A 226 6.47 0.21 9.73
CA THR A 226 7.90 0.01 10.01
C THR A 226 8.13 -0.88 11.23
N HIS A 227 7.39 -0.67 12.33
CA HIS A 227 7.51 -1.48 13.54
C HIS A 227 7.22 -2.97 13.29
N VAL A 228 6.15 -3.28 12.54
CA VAL A 228 5.80 -4.67 12.21
C VAL A 228 6.82 -5.26 11.23
N GLY A 229 7.29 -4.49 10.26
CA GLY A 229 8.33 -4.92 9.31
C GLY A 229 9.62 -5.34 10.02
N ILE A 230 10.11 -4.53 10.95
CA ILE A 230 11.29 -4.87 11.78
C ILE A 230 11.07 -6.19 12.52
N LYS A 231 9.92 -6.36 13.17
CA LYS A 231 9.60 -7.59 13.91
C LYS A 231 9.58 -8.82 13.00
N LEU A 232 8.93 -8.73 11.84
CA LEU A 232 8.84 -9.84 10.88
C LEU A 232 10.23 -10.17 10.28
N SER A 233 11.07 -9.15 10.03
CA SER A 233 12.44 -9.36 9.58
C SER A 233 13.27 -10.15 10.58
N GLN A 234 13.17 -9.82 11.87
CA GLN A 234 13.85 -10.56 12.92
C GLN A 234 13.44 -12.05 12.92
N ARG A 235 12.14 -12.33 12.73
CA ARG A 235 11.63 -13.71 12.63
C ARG A 235 12.11 -14.43 11.36
N ALA A 236 12.11 -13.76 10.23
CA ALA A 236 12.56 -14.33 8.97
C ALA A 236 14.07 -14.64 8.98
N LEU A 237 14.88 -13.80 9.63
CA LEU A 237 16.33 -14.00 9.74
C LEU A 237 16.71 -15.23 10.57
N GLU A 238 15.84 -15.76 11.45
CA GLU A 238 16.11 -17.00 12.18
C GLU A 238 16.42 -18.20 11.25
N SER A 239 15.98 -18.16 9.99
CA SER A 239 16.26 -19.18 8.97
C SER A 239 16.77 -18.59 7.65
N VAL A 240 17.35 -17.38 7.69
CA VAL A 240 18.03 -16.71 6.56
C VAL A 240 17.16 -16.65 5.29
N LYS A 241 15.89 -16.26 5.45
CA LYS A 241 14.94 -16.09 4.34
C LYS A 241 15.22 -14.83 3.54
N HIS A 242 14.84 -14.84 2.27
CA HIS A 242 14.70 -13.59 1.52
C HIS A 242 13.57 -12.73 2.11
N ILE A 243 13.81 -11.42 2.17
CA ILE A 243 12.85 -10.46 2.73
C ILE A 243 12.70 -9.30 1.76
N SER A 244 11.45 -8.94 1.45
CA SER A 244 11.11 -7.70 0.76
C SER A 244 10.15 -6.91 1.63
N LEU A 245 10.51 -5.67 1.96
CA LEU A 245 9.76 -4.80 2.86
C LEU A 245 9.32 -3.53 2.14
N GLU A 246 8.02 -3.26 2.18
CA GLU A 246 7.44 -1.97 1.84
C GLU A 246 6.88 -1.35 3.13
N LEU A 247 7.42 -0.23 3.56
CA LEU A 247 7.18 0.33 4.88
C LEU A 247 6.57 1.74 4.79
N GLY A 248 6.44 2.41 5.94
CA GLY A 248 5.88 3.74 6.03
C GLY A 248 6.75 4.84 5.42
N GLY A 249 6.18 6.03 5.30
CA GLY A 249 6.84 7.21 4.77
C GLY A 249 6.46 8.49 5.50
N LYS A 250 7.32 9.51 5.37
CA LYS A 250 7.04 10.89 5.77
C LYS A 250 7.55 11.84 4.68
N SER A 251 7.02 11.64 3.49
CA SER A 251 7.57 12.16 2.23
C SER A 251 7.53 13.68 2.18
N PRO A 252 8.66 14.36 1.86
CA PRO A 252 8.69 15.79 1.66
C PRO A 252 8.26 16.19 0.25
N PHE A 253 7.58 17.31 0.13
CA PHE A 253 7.37 18.04 -1.11
C PHE A 253 8.01 19.41 -0.97
N ILE A 254 9.13 19.65 -1.65
CA ILE A 254 9.81 20.93 -1.64
C ILE A 254 9.26 21.79 -2.77
N TRP A 255 8.71 22.95 -2.44
CA TRP A 255 8.37 23.98 -3.43
C TRP A 255 9.48 25.02 -3.46
N LEU A 256 10.14 25.11 -4.62
CA LEU A 256 11.13 26.16 -4.84
C LEU A 256 10.44 27.51 -4.95
N LYS A 257 11.17 28.58 -4.71
CA LYS A 257 10.63 29.96 -4.82
C LYS A 257 10.03 30.17 -6.19
N SER A 258 8.80 30.70 -6.23
CA SER A 258 8.05 30.92 -7.47
C SER A 258 7.05 32.07 -7.30
N ASP A 259 6.80 32.78 -8.38
CA ASP A 259 5.72 33.77 -8.42
C ASP A 259 4.34 33.13 -8.45
N ASP A 260 4.24 31.86 -8.90
CA ASP A 260 3.00 31.11 -8.96
C ASP A 260 3.17 29.66 -8.50
N TYR A 261 2.38 29.28 -7.50
CA TYR A 261 2.29 27.92 -6.96
C TYR A 261 1.03 27.16 -7.39
N SER A 262 0.18 27.76 -8.24
CA SER A 262 -1.14 27.20 -8.58
C SER A 262 -1.06 25.81 -9.20
N ALA A 263 -0.03 25.52 -9.99
CA ALA A 263 0.19 24.22 -10.60
C ALA A 263 0.67 23.13 -9.61
N ALA A 264 1.29 23.51 -8.48
CA ALA A 264 1.79 22.59 -7.48
C ALA A 264 0.67 22.06 -6.56
N ILE A 265 -0.36 22.87 -6.29
CA ILE A 265 -1.42 22.56 -5.33
C ILE A 265 -2.22 21.30 -5.73
N PRO A 266 -2.71 21.14 -6.98
CA PRO A 266 -3.39 19.91 -7.38
C PRO A 266 -2.53 18.65 -7.20
N LYS A 267 -1.22 18.76 -7.43
CA LYS A 267 -0.26 17.66 -7.23
C LYS A 267 -0.14 17.28 -5.75
N LEU A 268 0.00 18.29 -4.88
CA LEU A 268 0.03 18.09 -3.44
C LEU A 268 -1.26 17.42 -2.95
N PHE A 269 -2.43 17.98 -3.31
CA PHE A 269 -3.72 17.51 -2.81
C PHE A 269 -4.08 16.12 -3.34
N SER A 270 -3.73 15.82 -4.60
CA SER A 270 -3.86 14.49 -5.16
C SER A 270 -2.93 13.44 -4.53
N SER A 271 -1.97 13.86 -3.72
CA SER A 271 -1.11 12.97 -2.94
C SER A 271 -1.57 12.87 -1.49
N ILE A 272 -1.74 14.03 -0.79
CA ILE A 272 -2.00 14.02 0.65
C ILE A 272 -3.43 13.60 1.01
N PHE A 273 -4.42 13.90 0.17
CA PHE A 273 -5.82 13.55 0.45
C PHE A 273 -6.31 12.30 -0.29
N LEU A 274 -5.47 11.74 -1.18
CA LEU A 274 -5.74 10.47 -1.81
C LEU A 274 -5.96 9.39 -0.75
N ASN A 275 -6.99 8.55 -0.94
CA ASN A 275 -7.35 7.49 0.01
C ASN A 275 -7.47 7.99 1.46
N SER A 276 -8.02 9.21 1.65
CA SER A 276 -8.12 9.87 2.97
C SER A 276 -6.76 10.00 3.68
N GLY A 277 -5.67 10.20 2.92
CA GLY A 277 -4.31 10.30 3.43
C GLY A 277 -3.66 8.99 3.85
N GLN A 278 -4.32 7.85 3.64
CA GLN A 278 -3.88 6.51 4.04
C GLN A 278 -2.93 5.89 3.00
N THR A 279 -1.88 6.62 2.63
CA THR A 279 -0.95 6.26 1.56
C THR A 279 0.49 6.43 2.03
N CYS A 280 1.30 5.36 1.93
CA CYS A 280 2.71 5.36 2.37
C CYS A 280 3.57 6.38 1.58
N THR A 281 3.22 6.63 0.31
CA THR A 281 3.91 7.58 -0.57
C THR A 281 3.40 9.02 -0.43
N SER A 282 2.47 9.28 0.48
CA SER A 282 1.82 10.59 0.67
C SER A 282 2.84 11.70 0.97
N LEU A 283 2.75 12.80 0.20
CA LEU A 283 3.58 13.99 0.38
C LEU A 283 3.07 14.82 1.59
N SER A 284 3.26 14.29 2.78
CA SER A 284 2.67 14.80 4.02
C SER A 284 3.44 15.94 4.69
N ARG A 285 4.68 16.23 4.24
CA ARG A 285 5.45 17.42 4.63
C ARG A 285 5.64 18.35 3.44
N LEU A 286 4.98 19.49 3.45
CA LEU A 286 5.18 20.54 2.44
C LEU A 286 6.23 21.54 2.95
N LEU A 287 7.36 21.69 2.25
CA LEU A 287 8.42 22.62 2.54
C LEU A 287 8.34 23.81 1.59
N VAL A 288 8.23 25.03 2.12
CA VAL A 288 7.99 26.25 1.32
C VAL A 288 8.90 27.41 1.79
N PRO A 289 9.23 28.38 0.90
CA PRO A 289 9.91 29.59 1.34
C PRO A 289 9.10 30.31 2.44
N LYS A 290 9.75 30.70 3.55
CA LYS A 290 9.08 31.37 4.67
C LYS A 290 8.39 32.67 4.25
N GLU A 291 8.98 33.39 3.32
CA GLU A 291 8.45 34.67 2.81
C GLU A 291 7.13 34.49 2.03
N ASP A 292 6.87 33.30 1.46
CA ASP A 292 5.67 33.00 0.68
C ASP A 292 4.59 32.27 1.49
N LEU A 293 4.82 31.97 2.77
CA LEU A 293 3.96 31.13 3.59
C LEU A 293 2.50 31.62 3.63
N GLU A 294 2.26 32.91 3.88
CA GLU A 294 0.88 33.45 3.95
C GLU A 294 0.16 33.37 2.60
N LYS A 295 0.88 33.59 1.50
CA LYS A 295 0.36 33.42 0.14
C LYS A 295 -0.03 31.97 -0.11
N ILE A 296 0.82 31.04 0.31
CA ILE A 296 0.59 29.60 0.15
C ILE A 296 -0.56 29.14 1.04
N GLU A 297 -0.67 29.59 2.30
CA GLU A 297 -1.83 29.31 3.18
C GLU A 297 -3.14 29.69 2.49
N SER A 298 -3.20 30.89 1.90
CA SER A 298 -4.41 31.36 1.20
C SER A 298 -4.77 30.48 -0.01
N LEU A 299 -3.77 30.09 -0.79
CA LEU A 299 -3.95 29.21 -1.95
C LEU A 299 -4.41 27.80 -1.53
N LEU A 300 -3.84 27.23 -0.47
CA LEU A 300 -4.24 25.93 0.07
C LEU A 300 -5.72 25.94 0.51
N LEU A 301 -6.14 26.97 1.27
CA LEU A 301 -7.53 27.12 1.70
C LEU A 301 -8.49 27.28 0.51
N GLN A 302 -8.11 28.07 -0.50
CA GLN A 302 -8.93 28.25 -1.69
C GLN A 302 -9.14 26.94 -2.45
N HIS A 303 -8.08 26.16 -2.60
CA HIS A 303 -8.14 24.90 -3.35
C HIS A 303 -8.89 23.80 -2.57
N LEU A 304 -8.77 23.79 -1.25
CA LEU A 304 -9.42 22.80 -0.39
C LEU A 304 -10.96 22.82 -0.52
N LYS A 305 -11.56 23.97 -0.84
CA LYS A 305 -13.01 24.09 -1.08
C LYS A 305 -13.55 23.18 -2.19
N LYS A 306 -12.67 22.60 -3.00
CA LYS A 306 -13.04 21.64 -4.06
C LYS A 306 -13.12 20.20 -3.56
N TYR A 307 -12.75 19.95 -2.31
CA TYR A 307 -12.75 18.61 -1.73
C TYR A 307 -13.92 18.44 -0.78
N THR A 308 -14.69 17.39 -1.00
CA THR A 308 -15.85 17.02 -0.18
C THR A 308 -15.54 15.75 0.60
N VAL A 309 -15.74 15.81 1.92
CA VAL A 309 -15.72 14.63 2.80
C VAL A 309 -17.11 14.08 2.90
N GLY A 310 -17.30 12.77 2.83
CA GLY A 310 -18.62 12.19 2.99
C GLY A 310 -18.77 10.75 2.52
N ASP A 311 -20.02 10.36 2.26
CA ASP A 311 -20.41 9.03 1.84
C ASP A 311 -19.62 8.58 0.59
N PRO A 312 -18.82 7.51 0.68
CA PRO A 312 -17.95 7.06 -0.42
C PRO A 312 -18.73 6.53 -1.64
N THR A 313 -20.03 6.26 -1.50
CA THR A 313 -20.89 5.83 -2.63
C THR A 313 -21.23 6.97 -3.58
N ARG A 314 -21.07 8.22 -3.17
CA ARG A 314 -21.37 9.40 -3.96
C ARG A 314 -20.22 9.75 -4.89
N THR A 315 -20.55 10.14 -6.13
CA THR A 315 -19.56 10.48 -7.17
C THR A 315 -18.90 11.85 -6.99
N ASP A 316 -19.48 12.74 -6.17
CA ASP A 316 -18.99 14.08 -5.86
C ASP A 316 -18.15 14.13 -4.57
N VAL A 317 -17.87 12.98 -3.95
CA VAL A 317 -17.01 12.84 -2.75
C VAL A 317 -15.60 12.45 -3.17
N GLN A 318 -14.60 13.18 -2.64
CA GLN A 318 -13.17 12.91 -2.86
C GLN A 318 -12.51 12.26 -1.66
N ILE A 319 -13.03 12.45 -0.46
CA ILE A 319 -12.45 11.96 0.79
C ILE A 319 -13.53 11.16 1.53
N GLY A 320 -13.29 9.85 1.63
CA GLY A 320 -14.10 8.92 2.41
C GLY A 320 -13.67 8.86 3.88
N PRO A 321 -14.21 7.91 4.65
CA PRO A 321 -13.75 7.65 6.02
C PRO A 321 -12.33 7.08 6.03
N VAL A 322 -11.70 7.06 7.20
CA VAL A 322 -10.51 6.24 7.44
C VAL A 322 -10.92 4.81 7.83
N SER A 323 -10.06 3.84 7.60
CA SER A 323 -10.39 2.41 7.54
C SER A 323 -10.86 1.77 8.83
N SER A 324 -10.66 2.38 9.99
CA SER A 324 -10.99 1.77 11.28
C SER A 324 -11.02 2.76 12.43
N LEU A 325 -11.72 2.40 13.52
CA LEU A 325 -11.71 3.17 14.77
C LEU A 325 -10.30 3.38 15.34
N ALA A 326 -9.42 2.39 15.22
CA ALA A 326 -8.05 2.50 15.69
C ALA A 326 -7.28 3.57 14.90
N GLN A 327 -7.46 3.62 13.57
CA GLN A 327 -6.84 4.61 12.71
C GLN A 327 -7.43 6.01 12.98
N PHE A 328 -8.75 6.12 13.13
CA PHE A 328 -9.42 7.36 13.50
C PHE A 328 -8.85 7.95 14.81
N LYS A 329 -8.76 7.16 15.87
CA LYS A 329 -8.20 7.58 17.16
C LYS A 329 -6.72 7.96 17.06
N LYS A 330 -5.94 7.21 16.27
CA LYS A 330 -4.53 7.52 16.02
C LYS A 330 -4.38 8.91 15.38
N ILE A 331 -5.13 9.20 14.31
CA ILE A 331 -5.06 10.48 13.61
C ILE A 331 -5.53 11.62 14.54
N ALA A 332 -6.63 11.44 15.26
CA ALA A 332 -7.13 12.44 16.22
C ALA A 332 -6.09 12.78 17.28
N SER A 333 -5.35 11.78 17.79
CA SER A 333 -4.24 12.00 18.74
C SER A 333 -3.12 12.84 18.11
N TYR A 334 -2.70 12.56 16.86
CA TYR A 334 -1.66 13.37 16.21
C TYR A 334 -2.11 14.82 15.94
N ILE A 335 -3.38 15.03 15.60
CA ILE A 335 -3.91 16.38 15.43
C ILE A 335 -3.86 17.14 16.76
N LYS A 336 -4.22 16.48 17.85
CA LYS A 336 -4.11 17.06 19.20
C LYS A 336 -2.66 17.37 19.57
N ASP A 337 -1.75 16.43 19.36
CA ASP A 337 -0.32 16.62 19.60
C ASP A 337 0.22 17.84 18.83
N GLY A 338 -0.16 18.02 17.55
CA GLY A 338 0.26 19.16 16.74
C GLY A 338 -0.21 20.50 17.29
N ILE A 339 -1.45 20.57 17.82
CA ILE A 339 -1.98 21.76 18.48
C ILE A 339 -1.21 22.05 19.79
N GLU A 340 -0.98 21.02 20.60
CA GLU A 340 -0.28 21.12 21.88
C GLU A 340 1.21 21.50 21.72
N GLU A 341 1.85 21.05 20.63
CA GLU A 341 3.23 21.44 20.28
C GLU A 341 3.34 22.85 19.68
N GLY A 342 2.22 23.55 19.47
CA GLY A 342 2.16 24.94 19.04
C GLY A 342 2.19 25.15 17.52
N ALA A 343 1.92 24.11 16.71
CA ALA A 343 1.67 24.30 15.30
C ALA A 343 0.38 25.09 15.06
N LYS A 344 0.35 25.98 14.07
CA LYS A 344 -0.85 26.74 13.71
C LYS A 344 -1.81 25.84 12.93
N LEU A 345 -2.96 25.54 13.50
CA LEU A 345 -4.04 24.86 12.78
C LEU A 345 -4.66 25.84 11.77
N LEU A 346 -4.45 25.57 10.48
CA LEU A 346 -4.98 26.41 9.40
C LEU A 346 -6.43 26.05 9.07
N THR A 347 -6.75 24.75 9.08
CA THR A 347 -8.10 24.21 8.82
C THR A 347 -8.20 22.77 9.32
N GLY A 348 -9.41 22.23 9.40
CA GLY A 348 -9.68 20.90 9.96
C GLY A 348 -9.64 20.91 11.48
N GLY A 349 -9.09 19.88 12.09
CA GLY A 349 -8.95 19.77 13.55
C GLY A 349 -9.28 18.40 14.08
N VAL A 350 -9.33 18.28 15.42
CA VAL A 350 -9.67 17.02 16.09
C VAL A 350 -11.14 16.69 15.77
N PRO A 351 -11.41 15.50 15.21
CA PRO A 351 -12.80 15.11 14.91
C PRO A 351 -13.61 14.95 16.22
N GLU A 352 -14.90 15.29 16.16
CA GLU A 352 -15.78 15.29 17.35
C GLU A 352 -16.01 13.87 17.90
N ASP A 353 -16.50 12.96 17.07
CA ASP A 353 -16.72 11.57 17.43
C ASP A 353 -16.68 10.61 16.21
N ALA A 354 -16.82 9.32 16.47
CA ALA A 354 -16.82 8.27 15.45
C ALA A 354 -18.19 7.56 15.33
N SER A 355 -19.27 8.14 15.85
CA SER A 355 -20.59 7.47 15.95
C SER A 355 -21.33 7.37 14.63
N HIS A 356 -20.93 8.17 13.64
CA HIS A 356 -21.53 8.23 12.30
C HIS A 356 -20.57 7.84 11.17
N GLY A 357 -19.54 7.04 11.48
CA GLY A 357 -18.47 6.66 10.59
C GLY A 357 -17.14 7.33 10.94
N TYR A 358 -16.05 6.82 10.37
CA TYR A 358 -14.69 7.26 10.72
C TYR A 358 -14.20 8.42 9.84
N PHE A 359 -15.00 9.47 9.72
CA PHE A 359 -14.70 10.64 8.91
C PHE A 359 -13.78 11.62 9.62
N ILE A 360 -12.77 12.10 8.90
CA ILE A 360 -11.82 13.11 9.38
C ILE A 360 -11.71 14.20 8.32
N GLU A 361 -11.94 15.45 8.71
CA GLU A 361 -11.78 16.59 7.83
C GLU A 361 -10.30 16.80 7.43
N PRO A 362 -10.03 17.21 6.19
CA PRO A 362 -8.69 17.61 5.78
C PRO A 362 -8.10 18.62 6.75
N THR A 363 -6.98 18.25 7.36
CA THR A 363 -6.34 19.05 8.40
C THR A 363 -4.99 19.56 7.89
N ILE A 364 -4.78 20.87 7.97
CA ILE A 364 -3.55 21.51 7.54
C ILE A 364 -2.95 22.25 8.71
N PHE A 365 -1.73 21.91 9.07
CA PHE A 365 -0.91 22.65 10.02
C PHE A 365 0.13 23.49 9.29
N THR A 366 0.31 24.74 9.74
CA THR A 366 1.38 25.62 9.30
C THR A 366 2.25 26.05 10.48
N HIS A 367 3.34 26.77 10.22
CA HIS A 367 4.35 27.08 11.25
C HIS A 367 4.87 25.82 11.96
N VAL A 368 4.84 24.69 11.25
CA VAL A 368 5.38 23.41 11.78
C VAL A 368 6.90 23.49 11.78
N THR A 369 7.53 23.02 12.85
CA THR A 369 8.97 22.81 12.90
C THR A 369 9.29 21.32 12.73
N ASN A 370 10.49 21.00 12.21
CA ASN A 370 10.83 19.61 11.87
C ASN A 370 10.95 18.68 13.10
N ASN A 371 11.07 19.21 14.32
CA ASN A 371 11.12 18.45 15.58
C ASN A 371 9.75 18.14 16.16
N MET A 372 8.68 18.74 15.67
CA MET A 372 7.33 18.41 16.10
C MET A 372 6.99 16.98 15.72
N LYS A 373 6.27 16.27 16.58
CA LYS A 373 5.87 14.87 16.37
C LYS A 373 5.12 14.68 15.05
N ILE A 374 4.23 15.63 14.72
CA ILE A 374 3.46 15.61 13.46
C ILE A 374 4.32 15.74 12.21
N ALA A 375 5.54 16.32 12.31
CA ALA A 375 6.50 16.41 11.21
C ALA A 375 7.41 15.18 11.11
N ARG A 376 7.63 14.46 12.22
CA ARG A 376 8.57 13.34 12.31
C ARG A 376 7.91 11.99 12.08
N GLU A 377 6.69 11.79 12.57
CA GLU A 377 6.02 10.50 12.58
C GLU A 377 4.96 10.38 11.47
N GLU A 378 4.73 9.17 10.99
CA GLU A 378 3.71 8.86 10.00
C GLU A 378 2.31 8.87 10.62
N ILE A 379 1.50 9.87 10.27
CA ILE A 379 0.12 10.01 10.74
C ILE A 379 -0.81 9.01 10.03
N PHE A 380 -0.63 8.87 8.71
CA PHE A 380 -1.41 8.00 7.84
C PHE A 380 -2.90 8.39 7.77
N GLY A 381 -3.14 9.68 7.58
CA GLY A 381 -4.46 10.32 7.50
C GLY A 381 -4.41 11.64 6.75
N PRO A 382 -5.54 12.33 6.57
CA PRO A 382 -5.64 13.55 5.76
C PRO A 382 -5.06 14.78 6.49
N VAL A 383 -3.78 14.70 6.90
CA VAL A 383 -3.09 15.73 7.71
C VAL A 383 -1.81 16.18 7.01
N LEU A 384 -1.78 17.44 6.62
CA LEU A 384 -0.64 18.10 5.97
C LEU A 384 0.13 18.97 6.97
N CYS A 385 1.46 18.82 6.99
CA CYS A 385 2.39 19.65 7.76
C CYS A 385 3.13 20.60 6.82
N VAL A 386 2.94 21.91 6.98
CA VAL A 386 3.64 22.95 6.19
C VAL A 386 4.77 23.54 7.01
N ILE A 387 6.00 23.42 6.49
CA ILE A 387 7.25 23.83 7.11
C ILE A 387 7.88 24.94 6.26
N GLY A 388 8.12 26.10 6.85
CA GLY A 388 8.80 27.20 6.19
C GLY A 388 10.32 27.04 6.24
N TYR A 389 11.01 27.28 5.13
CA TYR A 389 12.48 27.31 5.06
C TYR A 389 12.99 28.71 4.63
N SER A 390 14.19 29.07 5.07
CA SER A 390 14.82 30.34 4.72
C SER A 390 15.85 30.22 3.60
N THR A 391 16.47 29.05 3.45
CA THR A 391 17.43 28.74 2.39
C THR A 391 17.15 27.40 1.77
N LEU A 392 17.51 27.21 0.52
CA LEU A 392 17.34 25.94 -0.17
C LEU A 392 18.10 24.79 0.54
N GLN A 393 19.28 25.07 1.09
CA GLN A 393 20.03 24.09 1.86
C GLN A 393 19.29 23.67 3.15
N GLU A 394 18.59 24.61 3.81
CA GLU A 394 17.73 24.28 4.95
C GLU A 394 16.58 23.35 4.52
N ALA A 395 15.92 23.61 3.38
CA ALA A 395 14.89 22.73 2.85
C ALA A 395 15.40 21.29 2.59
N ILE A 396 16.57 21.15 1.98
CA ILE A 396 17.21 19.85 1.73
C ILE A 396 17.53 19.15 3.04
N ASN A 397 18.06 19.86 4.02
CA ASN A 397 18.38 19.30 5.33
C ASN A 397 17.11 18.81 6.05
N ILE A 398 16.04 19.62 6.07
CA ILE A 398 14.74 19.24 6.66
C ILE A 398 14.15 18.03 5.92
N ALA A 399 14.21 18.00 4.58
CA ALA A 399 13.70 16.91 3.79
C ALA A 399 14.38 15.58 4.16
N ASN A 400 15.69 15.61 4.36
CA ASN A 400 16.52 14.43 4.67
C ASN A 400 16.58 14.07 6.17
N ASP A 401 16.15 14.97 7.07
CA ASP A 401 16.12 14.69 8.51
C ASP A 401 14.85 13.93 8.91
N THR A 402 14.81 12.66 8.50
CA THR A 402 13.75 11.70 8.76
C THR A 402 14.31 10.28 8.72
N PRO A 403 13.76 9.31 9.47
CA PRO A 403 14.14 7.90 9.33
C PRO A 403 13.52 7.22 8.09
N TYR A 404 12.67 7.93 7.35
CA TYR A 404 12.00 7.43 6.15
C TYR A 404 12.72 7.87 4.87
N GLY A 405 12.48 7.15 3.76
CA GLY A 405 13.09 7.46 2.46
C GLY A 405 12.30 6.91 1.27
N LEU A 406 10.99 6.68 1.41
CA LEU A 406 10.20 6.05 0.37
C LEU A 406 10.01 6.95 -0.85
N ASN A 407 9.44 8.16 -0.65
CA ASN A 407 9.16 9.11 -1.72
C ASN A 407 9.50 10.54 -1.34
N ALA A 408 9.72 11.38 -2.36
CA ALA A 408 9.83 12.82 -2.27
C ALA A 408 9.35 13.48 -3.57
N ALA A 409 9.10 14.79 -3.54
CA ALA A 409 8.86 15.57 -4.73
C ALA A 409 9.51 16.96 -4.63
N VAL A 410 9.84 17.55 -5.79
CA VAL A 410 10.35 18.93 -5.91
C VAL A 410 9.56 19.64 -7.00
N PHE A 411 9.03 20.82 -6.70
CA PHE A 411 8.32 21.67 -7.64
C PHE A 411 9.08 22.96 -7.88
N GLY A 412 9.27 23.33 -9.14
CA GLY A 412 9.93 24.57 -9.55
C GLY A 412 10.56 24.46 -10.94
N PRO A 413 11.45 25.41 -11.32
CA PRO A 413 12.21 25.34 -12.57
C PRO A 413 12.92 24.00 -12.71
N LYS A 414 12.75 23.32 -13.87
CA LYS A 414 13.11 21.90 -14.05
C LYS A 414 14.55 21.59 -13.68
N GLU A 415 15.52 22.40 -14.13
CA GLU A 415 16.94 22.18 -13.88
C GLU A 415 17.28 22.32 -12.39
N GLU A 416 16.72 23.36 -11.74
CA GLU A 416 16.91 23.58 -10.32
C GLU A 416 16.25 22.46 -9.49
N ALA A 417 15.02 22.07 -9.86
CA ALA A 417 14.31 20.97 -9.21
C ALA A 417 15.07 19.64 -9.33
N ILE A 418 15.69 19.35 -10.48
CA ILE A 418 16.55 18.18 -10.67
C ILE A 418 17.81 18.27 -9.78
N ALA A 419 18.45 19.44 -9.70
CA ALA A 419 19.63 19.64 -8.87
C ALA A 419 19.34 19.42 -7.38
N VAL A 420 18.14 19.85 -6.91
CA VAL A 420 17.66 19.58 -5.54
C VAL A 420 17.32 18.13 -5.35
N ALA A 421 16.58 17.52 -6.27
CA ALA A 421 16.15 16.12 -6.19
C ALA A 421 17.32 15.15 -6.01
N ARG A 422 18.46 15.39 -6.68
CA ARG A 422 19.69 14.60 -6.55
C ARG A 422 20.30 14.64 -5.14
N GLN A 423 19.88 15.55 -4.28
CA GLN A 423 20.35 15.69 -2.91
C GLN A 423 19.37 15.12 -1.89
N ILE A 424 18.17 14.67 -2.32
CA ILE A 424 17.16 14.09 -1.44
C ILE A 424 17.40 12.57 -1.33
N LYS A 425 17.47 12.11 -0.09
CA LYS A 425 17.63 10.70 0.27
C LYS A 425 16.29 9.99 0.25
N SER A 426 15.87 9.58 -0.95
CA SER A 426 14.58 8.90 -1.15
C SER A 426 14.66 7.95 -2.34
N GLY A 427 13.95 6.83 -2.28
CA GLY A 427 13.88 5.85 -3.36
C GLY A 427 13.32 6.45 -4.66
N ASN A 428 12.30 7.31 -4.55
CA ASN A 428 11.74 8.04 -5.69
C ASN A 428 11.66 9.53 -5.40
N VAL A 429 12.05 10.36 -6.38
CA VAL A 429 11.88 11.82 -6.31
C VAL A 429 11.20 12.34 -7.57
N TYR A 430 9.99 12.85 -7.43
CA TYR A 430 9.18 13.36 -8.54
C TYR A 430 9.52 14.84 -8.81
N ILE A 431 9.66 15.19 -10.09
CA ILE A 431 9.92 16.57 -10.52
C ILE A 431 8.66 17.16 -11.13
N ASN A 432 8.13 18.23 -10.52
CA ASN A 432 6.90 18.89 -10.94
C ASN A 432 5.68 17.97 -11.05
N ASP A 433 5.71 16.86 -10.28
CA ASP A 433 4.63 15.89 -10.22
C ASP A 433 4.49 15.29 -8.82
N ALA A 434 3.54 14.37 -8.67
CA ALA A 434 3.29 13.59 -7.46
C ALA A 434 3.28 12.09 -7.79
N PRO A 435 3.42 11.20 -6.79
CA PRO A 435 3.37 9.76 -6.99
C PRO A 435 2.08 9.32 -7.72
N ARG A 436 2.19 8.91 -8.99
CA ARG A 436 1.06 8.47 -9.83
C ARG A 436 1.40 7.32 -10.74
N ASP A 437 2.69 7.15 -11.08
CA ASP A 437 3.10 6.18 -12.06
C ASP A 437 3.16 4.79 -11.45
N ILE A 438 2.36 3.88 -12.02
CA ILE A 438 2.26 2.48 -11.63
C ILE A 438 3.06 1.56 -12.54
N THR A 439 3.47 2.07 -13.69
CA THR A 439 4.28 1.31 -14.66
C THR A 439 5.77 1.47 -14.39
N CYS A 440 6.14 2.46 -13.59
CA CYS A 440 7.50 2.64 -13.14
C CYS A 440 7.88 1.55 -12.13
N LEU A 441 9.07 1.02 -12.27
CA LEU A 441 9.68 0.14 -11.26
C LEU A 441 9.67 0.88 -9.92
N LEU A 442 8.92 0.37 -8.95
CA LEU A 442 9.04 0.82 -7.58
C LEU A 442 10.43 0.42 -7.11
N TYR A 443 11.34 1.38 -7.17
CA TYR A 443 12.59 1.28 -6.47
C TYR A 443 12.30 1.57 -5.02
N THR A 444 12.48 0.61 -4.17
CA THR A 444 12.21 0.73 -2.75
C THR A 444 13.43 1.24 -2.01
N SER A 445 13.25 1.72 -0.78
CA SER A 445 14.35 2.06 0.11
C SER A 445 15.28 0.88 0.44
N ASP A 446 14.89 -0.33 0.06
CA ASP A 446 15.63 -1.58 0.26
C ASP A 446 16.62 -1.90 -0.87
N ALA A 447 16.88 -0.96 -1.76
CA ALA A 447 17.86 -1.13 -2.83
C ALA A 447 19.30 -1.42 -2.35
N ALA A 448 19.55 -1.37 -1.07
CA ALA A 448 20.81 -1.83 -0.48
C ALA A 448 21.00 -3.37 -0.56
N ASP A 449 19.93 -4.12 -0.80
CA ASP A 449 19.97 -5.58 -0.84
C ASP A 449 20.26 -6.15 -2.25
N GLU A 450 20.39 -5.30 -3.26
CA GLU A 450 20.69 -5.70 -4.65
C GLU A 450 22.17 -5.53 -5.04
N LEU A 451 23.08 -5.34 -4.08
CA LEU A 451 24.53 -5.24 -4.34
C LEU A 451 25.26 -6.55 -4.05
#